data_90c78ed1532578c60a2138a806caaf7d
#
_entry.id   90c78ed1532578c60a2138a806caaf7d
#
_cell.length_a   1.000
_cell.length_b   1.000
_cell.length_c   1.000
_cell.angle_alpha   90.00
_cell.angle_beta   90.00
_cell.angle_gamma   90.00
#
_symmetry.space_group_name_H-M   'P 1'
#
loop_
_entity.id
_entity.type
_entity.pdbx_description
1 polymer ?
#
loop_
_entity_poly.entity_id
_entity_poly.type
_entity_poly.pdbx_seq_one_letter_code
_entity_poly.pdbx_strand_id
1 'polypeptide(L)'
;MKWLPNAESSQRPGMNNQEDLLNDETNEDLESLLRLSVSQIIRKEDSEQFLHWFRDSAMLIAPEFFKQFPNDLDARCSFLSVFGRAIWNRTPLPSNHFRTRSLPKPERNAPCTCGSGRKFKQCCASVETLGSPFENLSLLSFVLDSLSASQREALPYAYLNHEELAFVARQWMEEGREKESVKLLEGLFADIS
;
A
#
# COMPACT_ATOMS: atom_id res chain seq x y z
N MET A 1 -2.45 2.71 -14.52
CA MET A 1 -1.89 1.37 -14.21
C MET A 1 -3.01 0.52 -13.62
N LYS A 2 -3.41 -0.59 -14.26
CA LYS A 2 -4.52 -1.43 -13.76
C LYS A 2 -4.00 -2.37 -12.68
N TRP A 3 -4.37 -2.15 -11.44
CA TRP A 3 -3.92 -2.89 -10.25
C TRP A 3 -4.83 -4.05 -9.83
N LEU A 4 -5.89 -4.35 -10.61
CA LEU A 4 -6.78 -5.48 -10.34
C LEU A 4 -6.42 -6.66 -11.25
N PRO A 5 -6.44 -7.93 -10.75
CA PRO A 5 -6.20 -9.09 -11.58
C PRO A 5 -7.26 -9.13 -12.70
N ASN A 6 -6.79 -9.27 -13.95
CA ASN A 6 -7.64 -9.44 -15.12
C ASN A 6 -8.59 -10.64 -14.92
N ALA A 7 -9.87 -10.36 -14.73
CA ALA A 7 -10.89 -11.29 -15.13
C ALA A 7 -10.87 -11.31 -16.65
N GLU A 8 -10.67 -12.49 -17.25
CA GLU A 8 -10.64 -12.70 -18.69
C GLU A 8 -11.87 -12.06 -19.34
N SER A 9 -11.63 -10.99 -20.08
CA SER A 9 -12.67 -10.24 -20.80
C SER A 9 -13.10 -11.00 -22.04
N SER A 10 -14.22 -11.70 -21.93
CA SER A 10 -15.07 -11.94 -23.12
C SER A 10 -15.53 -10.58 -23.63
N GLN A 11 -15.04 -10.20 -24.80
CA GLN A 11 -15.39 -8.97 -25.50
C GLN A 11 -16.92 -8.87 -25.68
N ARG A 12 -17.52 -7.89 -25.01
CA ARG A 12 -18.85 -7.36 -25.37
C ARG A 12 -18.68 -5.95 -25.92
N PRO A 13 -19.15 -5.62 -27.12
CA PRO A 13 -19.18 -4.25 -27.63
C PRO A 13 -20.30 -3.49 -26.89
N GLY A 14 -19.95 -2.43 -26.17
CA GLY A 14 -20.88 -1.55 -25.47
C GLY A 14 -20.56 -1.42 -23.98
N MET A 15 -19.31 -1.13 -23.60
CA MET A 15 -18.99 -0.79 -22.21
C MET A 15 -19.44 0.65 -21.91
N ASN A 16 -20.24 0.78 -20.86
CA ASN A 16 -20.78 2.04 -20.35
C ASN A 16 -19.63 2.93 -19.85
N ASN A 17 -19.52 4.15 -20.39
CA ASN A 17 -18.62 5.20 -19.90
C ASN A 17 -18.69 5.41 -18.38
N GLN A 18 -19.76 5.00 -17.72
CA GLN A 18 -20.02 5.16 -16.30
C GLN A 18 -19.27 4.12 -15.43
N GLU A 19 -19.09 2.89 -15.92
CA GLU A 19 -18.30 1.85 -15.22
C GLU A 19 -16.80 2.15 -15.29
N ASP A 20 -16.33 2.71 -16.41
CA ASP A 20 -14.93 3.13 -16.58
C ASP A 20 -14.58 4.33 -15.67
N LEU A 21 -15.48 5.31 -15.53
CA LEU A 21 -15.29 6.47 -14.65
C LEU A 21 -15.27 6.07 -13.17
N LEU A 22 -16.18 5.18 -12.74
CA LEU A 22 -16.20 4.67 -11.37
C LEU A 22 -14.92 3.88 -11.03
N ASN A 23 -14.35 3.16 -12.01
CA ASN A 23 -13.07 2.47 -11.83
C ASN A 23 -11.90 3.44 -11.71
N ASP A 24 -11.91 4.56 -12.43
CA ASP A 24 -10.85 5.56 -12.36
C ASP A 24 -10.86 6.30 -11.00
N GLU A 25 -12.01 6.77 -10.53
CA GLU A 25 -12.15 7.40 -9.21
C GLU A 25 -11.75 6.45 -8.06
N THR A 26 -12.13 5.18 -8.16
CA THR A 26 -11.74 4.15 -7.18
C THR A 26 -10.23 3.90 -7.17
N ASN A 27 -9.59 3.91 -8.34
CA ASN A 27 -8.14 3.73 -8.46
C ASN A 27 -7.38 4.96 -7.91
N GLU A 28 -7.87 6.18 -8.18
CA GLU A 28 -7.31 7.41 -7.64
C GLU A 28 -7.41 7.46 -6.11
N ASP A 29 -8.55 7.05 -5.55
CA ASP A 29 -8.79 6.93 -4.12
C ASP A 29 -7.80 5.94 -3.48
N LEU A 30 -7.64 4.76 -4.08
CA LEU A 30 -6.72 3.75 -3.59
C LEU A 30 -5.27 4.23 -3.65
N GLU A 31 -4.86 4.86 -4.75
CA GLU A 31 -3.52 5.43 -4.88
C GLU A 31 -3.27 6.51 -3.82
N SER A 32 -4.22 7.41 -3.62
CA SER A 32 -4.17 8.47 -2.59
C SER A 32 -4.06 7.87 -1.19
N LEU A 33 -4.84 6.84 -0.89
CA LEU A 33 -4.79 6.13 0.38
C LEU A 33 -3.43 5.49 0.62
N LEU A 34 -2.86 4.81 -0.39
CA LEU A 34 -1.55 4.16 -0.29
C LEU A 34 -0.45 5.21 -0.11
N ARG A 35 -0.46 6.29 -0.90
CA ARG A 35 0.50 7.39 -0.83
C ARG A 35 0.52 8.04 0.55
N LEU A 36 -0.64 8.39 1.09
CA LEU A 36 -0.75 9.01 2.41
C LEU A 36 -0.41 8.03 3.53
N SER A 37 -0.78 6.76 3.40
CA SER A 37 -0.45 5.70 4.37
C SER A 37 1.06 5.49 4.46
N VAL A 38 1.74 5.34 3.33
CA VAL A 38 3.19 5.18 3.29
C VAL A 38 3.90 6.42 3.84
N SER A 39 3.47 7.62 3.44
CA SER A 39 4.02 8.87 3.98
C SER A 39 3.88 8.95 5.50
N GLN A 40 2.73 8.54 6.05
CA GLN A 40 2.51 8.51 7.50
C GLN A 40 3.41 7.48 8.20
N ILE A 41 3.60 6.31 7.60
CA ILE A 41 4.51 5.27 8.11
C ILE A 41 5.95 5.79 8.13
N ILE A 42 6.46 6.30 7.01
CA ILE A 42 7.85 6.75 6.86
C ILE A 42 8.18 7.90 7.82
N ARG A 43 7.22 8.78 8.08
CA ARG A 43 7.43 9.94 8.97
C ARG A 43 7.68 9.55 10.41
N LYS A 44 7.12 8.45 10.92
CA LYS A 44 7.16 8.09 12.34
C LYS A 44 7.66 6.69 12.62
N GLU A 45 7.50 5.77 11.68
CA GLU A 45 7.79 4.34 11.80
C GLU A 45 7.20 3.70 13.08
N ASP A 46 6.03 4.19 13.50
CA ASP A 46 5.28 3.72 14.66
C ASP A 46 3.99 3.02 14.18
N SER A 47 3.95 1.71 14.35
CA SER A 47 2.84 0.89 13.86
C SER A 47 1.52 1.12 14.58
N GLU A 48 1.57 1.41 15.88
CA GLU A 48 0.36 1.65 16.67
C GLU A 48 -0.28 2.97 16.27
N GLN A 49 0.51 4.04 16.20
CA GLN A 49 0.05 5.33 15.73
C GLN A 49 -0.48 5.26 14.29
N PHE A 50 0.21 4.52 13.41
CA PHE A 50 -0.24 4.34 12.04
C PHE A 50 -1.59 3.64 11.96
N LEU A 51 -1.78 2.52 12.67
CA LEU A 51 -3.04 1.77 12.65
C LEU A 51 -4.21 2.57 13.22
N HIS A 52 -3.97 3.39 14.25
CA HIS A 52 -4.97 4.33 14.74
C HIS A 52 -5.35 5.36 13.70
N TRP A 53 -4.35 6.05 13.13
CA TRP A 53 -4.57 7.04 12.09
C TRP A 53 -5.28 6.45 10.87
N PHE A 54 -4.88 5.26 10.42
CA PHE A 54 -5.46 4.59 9.27
C PHE A 54 -6.95 4.30 9.49
N ARG A 55 -7.30 3.75 10.63
CA ARG A 55 -8.69 3.47 10.98
C ARG A 55 -9.57 4.72 10.96
N ASP A 56 -9.04 5.84 11.45
CA ASP A 56 -9.80 7.08 11.58
C ASP A 56 -9.87 7.87 10.25
N SER A 57 -8.90 7.69 9.35
CA SER A 57 -8.72 8.52 8.16
C SER A 57 -9.01 7.81 6.83
N ALA A 58 -8.88 6.49 6.75
CA ALA A 58 -8.90 5.77 5.47
C ALA A 58 -10.19 5.99 4.67
N MET A 59 -11.35 5.93 5.33
CA MET A 59 -12.64 6.14 4.67
C MET A 59 -12.88 7.58 4.22
N LEU A 60 -12.21 8.55 4.83
CA LEU A 60 -12.27 9.97 4.43
C LEU A 60 -11.36 10.24 3.23
N ILE A 61 -10.25 9.51 3.15
CA ILE A 61 -9.26 9.64 2.07
C ILE A 61 -9.75 8.94 0.79
N ALA A 62 -10.38 7.77 0.92
CA ALA A 62 -10.76 6.91 -0.19
C ALA A 62 -12.26 6.53 -0.12
N PRO A 63 -13.18 7.49 -0.18
CA PRO A 63 -14.61 7.23 -0.01
C PRO A 63 -15.19 6.32 -1.10
N GLU A 64 -14.82 6.51 -2.37
CA GLU A 64 -15.34 5.72 -3.49
C GLU A 64 -14.81 4.28 -3.42
N PHE A 65 -13.53 4.10 -3.06
CA PHE A 65 -12.97 2.78 -2.83
C PHE A 65 -13.73 2.02 -1.73
N PHE A 66 -14.07 2.67 -0.61
CA PHE A 66 -14.76 2.01 0.50
C PHE A 66 -16.27 1.82 0.28
N LYS A 67 -16.90 2.48 -0.68
CA LYS A 67 -18.30 2.21 -1.09
C LYS A 67 -18.54 0.79 -1.60
N GLN A 68 -17.50 0.13 -2.10
CA GLN A 68 -17.58 -1.25 -2.61
C GLN A 68 -17.74 -2.29 -1.49
N PHE A 69 -17.51 -1.92 -0.24
CA PHE A 69 -17.56 -2.83 0.90
C PHE A 69 -18.88 -2.72 1.64
N PRO A 70 -19.33 -3.82 2.30
CA PRO A 70 -20.58 -3.84 3.02
C PRO A 70 -20.69 -2.71 4.05
N ASN A 71 -21.90 -2.15 4.20
CA ASN A 71 -22.18 -1.04 5.11
C ASN A 71 -22.23 -1.46 6.59
N ASP A 72 -21.90 -2.72 6.90
CA ASP A 72 -21.84 -3.23 8.26
C ASP A 72 -20.60 -2.68 9.00
N LEU A 73 -20.82 -2.07 10.15
CA LEU A 73 -19.77 -1.42 10.94
C LEU A 73 -18.65 -2.42 11.36
N ASP A 74 -19.06 -3.62 11.75
CA ASP A 74 -18.13 -4.66 12.20
C ASP A 74 -17.25 -5.18 11.04
N ALA A 75 -17.85 -5.39 9.87
CA ALA A 75 -17.14 -5.78 8.67
C ALA A 75 -16.15 -4.68 8.25
N ARG A 76 -16.55 -3.41 8.29
CA ARG A 76 -15.67 -2.27 7.98
C ARG A 76 -14.50 -2.16 8.94
N CYS A 77 -14.72 -2.25 10.25
CA CYS A 77 -13.65 -2.21 11.25
C CYS A 77 -12.66 -3.36 11.05
N SER A 78 -13.16 -4.55 10.76
CA SER A 78 -12.33 -5.73 10.48
C SER A 78 -11.51 -5.53 9.22
N PHE A 79 -12.12 -5.01 8.15
CA PHE A 79 -11.46 -4.74 6.88
C PHE A 79 -10.36 -3.68 7.04
N LEU A 80 -10.67 -2.53 7.66
CA LEU A 80 -9.70 -1.47 7.90
C LEU A 80 -8.49 -1.97 8.71
N SER A 81 -8.71 -2.80 9.72
CA SER A 81 -7.62 -3.38 10.52
C SER A 81 -6.72 -4.29 9.69
N VAL A 82 -7.30 -5.18 8.88
CA VAL A 82 -6.54 -6.11 8.02
C VAL A 82 -5.80 -5.34 6.94
N PHE A 83 -6.45 -4.35 6.34
CA PHE A 83 -5.92 -3.52 5.26
C PHE A 83 -4.75 -2.65 5.75
N GLY A 84 -4.92 -1.94 6.86
CA GLY A 84 -3.84 -1.15 7.48
C GLY A 84 -2.64 -2.01 7.86
N ARG A 85 -2.85 -3.20 8.43
CA ARG A 85 -1.77 -4.15 8.72
C ARG A 85 -1.06 -4.64 7.45
N ALA A 86 -1.81 -4.88 6.36
CA ALA A 86 -1.23 -5.29 5.09
C ALA A 86 -0.33 -4.19 4.49
N ILE A 87 -0.75 -2.92 4.53
CA ILE A 87 0.08 -1.79 4.10
C ILE A 87 1.34 -1.69 4.96
N TRP A 88 1.21 -1.71 6.29
CA TRP A 88 2.37 -1.66 7.19
C TRP A 88 3.36 -2.78 6.90
N ASN A 89 2.89 -4.02 6.85
CA ASN A 89 3.73 -5.20 6.67
C ASN A 89 4.49 -5.23 5.33
N ARG A 90 4.03 -4.45 4.35
CA ARG A 90 4.62 -4.35 3.02
C ARG A 90 5.40 -3.08 2.77
N THR A 91 5.32 -2.11 3.67
CA THR A 91 6.08 -0.87 3.54
C THR A 91 7.55 -1.10 3.91
N PRO A 92 8.50 -0.92 2.98
CA PRO A 92 9.93 -0.91 3.31
C PRO A 92 10.25 0.27 4.22
N LEU A 93 10.89 0.01 5.36
CA LEU A 93 11.19 1.04 6.38
C LEU A 93 12.65 1.52 6.25
N PRO A 94 12.91 2.83 6.10
CA PRO A 94 14.26 3.38 6.05
C PRO A 94 15.11 2.98 7.27
N SER A 95 14.56 3.00 8.49
CA SER A 95 15.29 2.58 9.71
C SER A 95 15.63 1.10 9.73
N ASN A 96 15.02 0.29 8.86
CA ASN A 96 15.25 -1.15 8.74
C ASN A 96 15.97 -1.51 7.41
N HIS A 97 16.83 -0.62 6.89
CA HIS A 97 17.51 -0.79 5.62
C HIS A 97 16.55 -1.10 4.45
N PHE A 98 15.41 -0.41 4.41
CA PHE A 98 14.34 -0.62 3.43
C PHE A 98 13.77 -2.05 3.38
N ARG A 99 13.93 -2.81 4.47
CA ARG A 99 13.25 -4.09 4.65
C ARG A 99 11.93 -3.87 5.36
N THR A 100 10.97 -4.71 5.07
CA THR A 100 9.68 -4.70 5.76
C THR A 100 9.82 -5.19 7.20
N ARG A 101 8.96 -4.70 8.09
CA ARG A 101 8.85 -5.17 9.49
C ARG A 101 7.42 -5.60 9.75
N SER A 102 7.16 -6.90 9.59
CA SER A 102 5.83 -7.44 9.78
C SER A 102 5.39 -7.40 11.23
N LEU A 103 4.15 -6.98 11.45
CA LEU A 103 3.50 -7.06 12.75
C LEU A 103 3.20 -8.51 13.12
N PRO A 104 3.43 -8.91 14.38
CA PRO A 104 3.08 -10.25 14.83
C PRO A 104 1.57 -10.50 14.64
N LYS A 105 1.22 -11.71 14.23
CA LYS A 105 -0.19 -12.11 14.16
C LYS A 105 -0.77 -12.15 15.56
N PRO A 106 -1.95 -11.54 15.82
CA PRO A 106 -2.58 -11.62 17.12
C PRO A 106 -2.88 -13.07 17.51
N GLU A 107 -2.72 -13.41 18.77
CA GLU A 107 -3.10 -14.73 19.28
C GLU A 107 -4.61 -14.95 19.09
N ARG A 108 -4.97 -16.19 18.78
CA ARG A 108 -6.37 -16.55 18.44
C ARG A 108 -7.40 -16.10 19.46
N ASN A 109 -7.04 -16.13 20.76
CA ASN A 109 -7.93 -15.76 21.86
C ASN A 109 -7.68 -14.34 22.42
N ALA A 110 -6.66 -13.63 21.93
CA ALA A 110 -6.36 -12.26 22.34
C ALA A 110 -7.49 -11.29 21.91
N PRO A 111 -7.60 -10.13 22.56
CA PRO A 111 -8.44 -9.04 22.07
C PRO A 111 -8.09 -8.67 20.64
N CYS A 112 -9.09 -8.44 19.81
CA CYS A 112 -8.85 -8.08 18.41
C CYS A 112 -8.26 -6.67 18.30
N THR A 113 -7.21 -6.54 17.49
CA THR A 113 -6.52 -5.25 17.25
C THR A 113 -7.36 -4.21 16.54
N CYS A 114 -8.53 -4.58 15.97
CA CYS A 114 -9.47 -3.63 15.38
C CYS A 114 -10.22 -2.77 16.42
N GLY A 115 -10.07 -3.05 17.72
CA GLY A 115 -10.74 -2.30 18.78
C GLY A 115 -12.20 -2.71 19.05
N SER A 116 -12.71 -3.78 18.41
CA SER A 116 -14.10 -4.27 18.61
C SER A 116 -14.37 -4.86 19.99
N GLY A 117 -13.34 -5.07 20.82
CA GLY A 117 -13.46 -5.77 22.12
C GLY A 117 -13.66 -7.29 22.00
N ARG A 118 -13.89 -7.82 20.81
CA ARG A 118 -14.06 -9.27 20.55
C ARG A 118 -12.70 -9.98 20.49
N LYS A 119 -12.70 -11.30 20.68
CA LYS A 119 -11.52 -12.13 20.45
C LYS A 119 -11.15 -12.13 18.96
N PHE A 120 -9.85 -12.13 18.65
CA PHE A 120 -9.35 -12.12 17.27
C PHE A 120 -10.01 -13.19 16.39
N LYS A 121 -10.14 -14.43 16.89
CA LYS A 121 -10.77 -15.57 16.17
C LYS A 121 -12.25 -15.33 15.81
N GLN A 122 -12.94 -14.44 16.53
CA GLN A 122 -14.35 -14.13 16.36
C GLN A 122 -14.55 -12.77 15.61
N CYS A 123 -13.46 -12.20 15.10
CA CYS A 123 -13.45 -10.89 14.46
C CYS A 123 -12.58 -10.93 13.20
N CYS A 124 -11.42 -10.29 13.19
CA CYS A 124 -10.60 -10.12 12.00
C CYS A 124 -9.97 -11.39 11.44
N ALA A 125 -9.91 -12.49 12.18
CA ALA A 125 -9.33 -13.74 11.71
C ALA A 125 -10.03 -14.30 10.45
N SER A 126 -11.32 -14.09 10.30
CA SER A 126 -12.07 -14.51 9.11
C SER A 126 -11.73 -13.69 7.89
N VAL A 127 -11.44 -12.39 8.06
CA VAL A 127 -11.06 -11.50 6.96
C VAL A 127 -9.61 -11.77 6.52
N GLU A 128 -8.69 -12.06 7.45
CA GLU A 128 -7.31 -12.42 7.12
C GLU A 128 -7.20 -13.69 6.25
N THR A 129 -8.17 -14.61 6.34
CA THR A 129 -8.17 -15.84 5.51
C THR A 129 -8.51 -15.57 4.04
N LEU A 130 -9.04 -14.40 3.71
CA LEU A 130 -9.36 -14.01 2.32
C LEU A 130 -8.13 -13.65 1.49
N GLY A 131 -6.93 -13.70 2.08
CA GLY A 131 -5.68 -13.29 1.45
C GLY A 131 -5.40 -11.79 1.59
N SER A 132 -4.18 -11.38 1.29
CA SER A 132 -3.82 -9.96 1.24
C SER A 132 -4.28 -9.38 -0.09
N PRO A 133 -5.07 -8.32 -0.11
CA PRO A 133 -5.48 -7.66 -1.36
C PRO A 133 -4.28 -7.07 -2.13
N PHE A 134 -3.09 -7.11 -1.56
CA PHE A 134 -1.87 -6.48 -2.08
C PHE A 134 -0.73 -7.49 -2.33
N GLU A 135 -1.01 -8.79 -2.54
CA GLU A 135 0.07 -9.79 -2.67
C GLU A 135 1.15 -9.42 -3.71
N ASN A 136 0.77 -8.72 -4.76
CA ASN A 136 1.66 -8.32 -5.85
C ASN A 136 1.96 -6.80 -5.88
N LEU A 137 1.58 -6.05 -4.83
CA LEU A 137 1.79 -4.61 -4.79
C LEU A 137 3.13 -4.28 -4.15
N SER A 138 4.05 -3.67 -4.90
CA SER A 138 5.23 -3.01 -4.34
C SER A 138 4.84 -1.61 -3.84
N LEU A 139 5.24 -1.29 -2.61
CA LEU A 139 5.08 0.04 -2.04
C LEU A 139 6.35 0.89 -2.13
N LEU A 140 7.39 0.39 -2.81
CA LEU A 140 8.70 1.06 -2.87
C LEU A 140 8.60 2.43 -3.55
N SER A 141 7.80 2.58 -4.62
CA SER A 141 7.59 3.87 -5.29
C SER A 141 7.05 4.93 -4.33
N PHE A 142 6.02 4.59 -3.54
CA PHE A 142 5.46 5.50 -2.55
C PHE A 142 6.44 5.84 -1.41
N VAL A 143 7.30 4.88 -1.02
CA VAL A 143 8.37 5.12 -0.05
C VAL A 143 9.37 6.12 -0.63
N LEU A 144 9.88 5.90 -1.83
CA LEU A 144 10.84 6.79 -2.50
C LEU A 144 10.25 8.19 -2.71
N ASP A 145 8.97 8.30 -3.03
CA ASP A 145 8.27 9.59 -3.14
C ASP A 145 8.16 10.32 -1.80
N SER A 146 8.04 9.57 -0.69
CA SER A 146 7.96 10.14 0.66
C SER A 146 9.31 10.59 1.23
N LEU A 147 10.43 10.21 0.60
CA LEU A 147 11.77 10.60 1.01
C LEU A 147 12.13 12.00 0.50
N SER A 148 12.92 12.74 1.28
CA SER A 148 13.58 13.96 0.81
C SER A 148 14.63 13.66 -0.26
N ALA A 149 15.03 14.67 -1.04
CA ALA A 149 16.08 14.52 -2.05
C ALA A 149 17.38 13.94 -1.46
N SER A 150 17.80 14.45 -0.28
CA SER A 150 19.00 13.96 0.43
C SER A 150 18.89 12.51 0.89
N GLN A 151 17.71 12.08 1.31
CA GLN A 151 17.47 10.68 1.67
C GLN A 151 17.50 9.76 0.45
N ARG A 152 16.97 10.23 -0.70
CA ARG A 152 17.06 9.47 -1.95
C ARG A 152 18.49 9.35 -2.48
N GLU A 153 19.31 10.38 -2.31
CA GLU A 153 20.74 10.33 -2.67
C GLU A 153 21.55 9.35 -1.78
N ALA A 154 21.09 9.11 -0.56
CA ALA A 154 21.72 8.21 0.41
C ALA A 154 21.11 6.80 0.43
N LEU A 155 20.43 6.38 -0.65
CA LEU A 155 19.79 5.07 -0.71
C LEU A 155 20.83 3.94 -0.61
N PRO A 156 20.59 2.93 0.23
CA PRO A 156 21.48 1.78 0.36
C PRO A 156 21.16 0.74 -0.72
N TYR A 157 21.58 0.98 -1.96
CA TYR A 157 21.24 0.18 -3.14
C TYR A 157 21.47 -1.32 -2.95
N ALA A 158 22.55 -1.71 -2.24
CA ALA A 158 22.86 -3.11 -1.94
C ALA A 158 21.75 -3.87 -1.16
N TYR A 159 20.85 -3.16 -0.51
CA TYR A 159 19.74 -3.76 0.26
C TYR A 159 18.38 -3.66 -0.45
N LEU A 160 18.32 -2.99 -1.58
CA LEU A 160 17.10 -2.77 -2.35
C LEU A 160 16.96 -3.80 -3.46
N ASN A 161 15.72 -4.12 -3.80
CA ASN A 161 15.44 -4.96 -4.95
C ASN A 161 15.68 -4.16 -6.24
N HIS A 162 16.67 -4.56 -7.03
CA HIS A 162 17.09 -3.87 -8.25
C HIS A 162 15.99 -3.88 -9.32
N GLU A 163 15.18 -4.94 -9.41
CA GLU A 163 14.08 -5.02 -10.36
C GLU A 163 12.96 -4.01 -9.98
N GLU A 164 12.66 -3.89 -8.68
CA GLU A 164 11.70 -2.90 -8.20
C GLU A 164 12.21 -1.47 -8.43
N LEU A 165 13.49 -1.19 -8.19
CA LEU A 165 14.10 0.11 -8.48
C LEU A 165 14.04 0.47 -9.97
N ALA A 166 14.36 -0.49 -10.85
CA ALA A 166 14.26 -0.29 -12.29
C ALA A 166 12.81 -0.05 -12.73
N PHE A 167 11.85 -0.73 -12.08
CA PHE A 167 10.43 -0.49 -12.33
C PHE A 167 10.02 0.94 -11.90
N VAL A 168 10.43 1.40 -10.71
CA VAL A 168 10.15 2.76 -10.23
C VAL A 168 10.79 3.80 -11.14
N ALA A 169 12.03 3.59 -11.57
CA ALA A 169 12.71 4.51 -12.49
C ALA A 169 11.94 4.66 -13.81
N ARG A 170 11.43 3.56 -14.36
CA ARG A 170 10.60 3.60 -15.57
C ARG A 170 9.28 4.34 -15.32
N GLN A 171 8.62 4.08 -14.21
CA GLN A 171 7.39 4.79 -13.82
C GLN A 171 7.65 6.31 -13.74
N TRP A 172 8.73 6.74 -13.10
CA TRP A 172 9.10 8.15 -13.02
C TRP A 172 9.42 8.77 -14.39
N MET A 173 9.98 8.01 -15.32
CA MET A 173 10.16 8.48 -16.71
C MET A 173 8.81 8.73 -17.39
N GLU A 174 7.85 7.83 -17.24
CA GLU A 174 6.49 7.95 -17.79
C GLU A 174 5.73 9.15 -17.19
N GLU A 175 6.01 9.49 -15.93
CA GLU A 175 5.47 10.65 -15.21
C GLU A 175 6.18 11.97 -15.54
N GLY A 176 7.20 11.99 -16.41
CA GLY A 176 7.99 13.16 -16.77
C GLY A 176 9.02 13.58 -15.71
N ARG A 177 9.40 12.67 -14.83
CA ARG A 177 10.38 12.85 -13.74
C ARG A 177 11.78 12.31 -14.15
N GLU A 178 12.22 12.68 -15.35
CA GLU A 178 13.43 12.10 -15.96
C GLU A 178 14.68 12.29 -15.08
N LYS A 179 14.83 13.47 -14.46
CA LYS A 179 16.03 13.75 -13.62
C LYS A 179 16.11 12.85 -12.39
N GLU A 180 14.98 12.55 -11.77
CA GLU A 180 14.91 11.67 -10.60
C GLU A 180 15.13 10.22 -11.01
N SER A 181 14.53 9.82 -12.14
CA SER A 181 14.72 8.50 -12.73
C SER A 181 16.19 8.22 -13.08
N VAL A 182 16.87 9.16 -13.77
CA VAL A 182 18.28 9.03 -14.12
C VAL A 182 19.15 8.89 -12.87
N LYS A 183 18.96 9.73 -11.84
CA LYS A 183 19.71 9.63 -10.58
C LYS A 183 19.50 8.27 -9.89
N LEU A 184 18.29 7.74 -9.90
CA LEU A 184 17.99 6.43 -9.31
C LEU A 184 18.73 5.31 -10.05
N LEU A 185 18.77 5.36 -11.38
CA LEU A 185 19.48 4.40 -12.21
C LEU A 185 21.01 4.52 -12.07
N GLU A 186 21.55 5.75 -12.01
CA GLU A 186 22.99 5.97 -11.77
C GLU A 186 23.44 5.33 -10.45
N GLY A 187 22.67 5.51 -9.38
CA GLY A 187 22.95 4.86 -8.10
C GLY A 187 22.88 3.33 -8.17
N LEU A 188 21.88 2.81 -8.88
CA LEU A 188 21.72 1.37 -9.08
C LEU A 188 22.92 0.76 -9.85
N PHE A 189 23.39 1.40 -10.93
CA PHE A 189 24.51 0.91 -11.72
C PHE A 189 25.86 1.06 -11.02
N ALA A 190 26.02 2.09 -10.17
CA ALA A 190 27.23 2.27 -9.39
C ALA A 190 27.43 1.16 -8.34
N ASP A 191 26.36 0.59 -7.81
CA ASP A 191 26.42 -0.50 -6.83
C ASP A 191 26.74 -1.88 -7.48
N ILE A 192 26.45 -2.04 -8.76
CA ILE A 192 26.68 -3.29 -9.50
C ILE A 192 28.15 -3.39 -10.02
N SER A 193 28.89 -2.27 -10.02
CA SER A 193 30.26 -2.19 -10.56
C SER A 193 31.29 -2.51 -9.51
#